data_b8fd4a64620aca622750f01ec08a3f7c
#
_entry.id   b8fd4a64620aca622750f01ec08a3f7c
#
_cell.length_a   1.000
_cell.length_b   1.000
_cell.length_c   1.000
_cell.angle_alpha   90.00
_cell.angle_beta   90.00
_cell.angle_gamma   90.00
#
_symmetry.space_group_name_H-M   'P 1'
#
loop_
_entity.id
_entity.type
_entity.pdbx_description
1 polymer ?
#
loop_
_entity_poly.entity_id
_entity_poly.type
_entity_poly.pdbx_seq_one_letter_code
_entity_poly.pdbx_strand_id
1 'polypeptide(L)'
;MENLFCTLGVMLLLATPLASEAQQRNTNQLATNIPGVTTFAAPPEGFAVLTASDNQLANFGFPPRPDRAASPKQYASWAKAMLASKKRIVPTLQQTSIFHGPARLREGAESTDVTALESYNWSGYVNLNGATRFGSSSFSGIATEVVVPTAIEAFGVCSASADYASSWVGIDGVLADDVLQAGIEFDAVCFDGVTATLYSPWFEWYPSSEIRISNLPIAPGDDYYVQVWNTSATQGYAYLVNENANEAVTISFNPPSGTKLVGNSAEWITERPDVNGAPATLTNYIAEPFWAACGVAHNGRVFDPGSSQAILMFDNNGNEISYPTLLGDSAFLAQDANTAQ
;
A
#
# COMPACT_ATOMS: atom_id res chain seq x y z
N MET A 1 8.62 -54.90 -64.03
CA MET A 1 7.97 -53.73 -64.66
C MET A 1 6.78 -53.37 -63.80
N GLU A 2 6.98 -52.58 -62.77
CA GLU A 2 5.89 -52.04 -62.00
C GLU A 2 6.24 -50.57 -61.65
N ASN A 3 5.39 -49.67 -62.11
CA ASN A 3 5.55 -48.25 -62.00
C ASN A 3 5.09 -47.79 -60.60
N LEU A 4 5.98 -47.19 -59.84
CA LEU A 4 5.69 -46.53 -58.54
C LEU A 4 5.42 -45.06 -58.83
N PHE A 5 4.15 -44.60 -58.71
CA PHE A 5 3.77 -43.20 -58.75
C PHE A 5 3.95 -42.59 -57.40
N CYS A 6 4.84 -41.58 -57.32
CA CYS A 6 5.05 -40.77 -56.15
C CYS A 6 4.07 -39.58 -56.17
N THR A 7 3.05 -39.61 -55.34
CA THR A 7 2.11 -38.49 -55.15
C THR A 7 2.69 -37.49 -54.11
N LEU A 8 3.05 -36.30 -54.59
CA LEU A 8 3.43 -35.14 -53.72
C LEU A 8 2.15 -34.59 -53.10
N GLY A 9 2.00 -34.79 -51.79
CA GLY A 9 0.98 -34.11 -51.00
C GLY A 9 1.43 -32.69 -50.65
N VAL A 10 0.78 -31.67 -51.20
CA VAL A 10 0.96 -30.26 -50.80
C VAL A 10 0.20 -30.05 -49.52
N MET A 11 0.92 -29.88 -48.41
CA MET A 11 0.36 -29.51 -47.12
C MET A 11 0.14 -27.98 -47.11
N LEU A 12 -1.11 -27.54 -47.24
CA LEU A 12 -1.51 -26.17 -47.11
C LEU A 12 -1.50 -25.80 -45.61
N LEU A 13 -0.48 -25.10 -45.15
CA LEU A 13 -0.44 -24.49 -43.83
C LEU A 13 -1.40 -23.27 -43.80
N LEU A 14 -2.59 -23.48 -43.25
CA LEU A 14 -3.50 -22.41 -42.91
C LEU A 14 -2.90 -21.63 -41.71
N ALA A 15 -2.26 -20.51 -41.98
CA ALA A 15 -1.89 -19.56 -40.98
C ALA A 15 -3.17 -18.91 -40.44
N THR A 16 -3.64 -19.33 -39.26
CA THR A 16 -4.64 -18.60 -38.51
C THR A 16 -4.01 -17.26 -38.03
N PRO A 17 -4.62 -16.12 -38.34
CA PRO A 17 -4.13 -14.88 -37.77
C PRO A 17 -4.29 -14.96 -36.23
N LEU A 18 -3.18 -14.85 -35.50
CA LEU A 18 -3.21 -14.54 -34.07
C LEU A 18 -3.91 -13.20 -33.95
N ALA A 19 -5.19 -13.23 -33.61
CA ALA A 19 -5.89 -12.03 -33.16
C ALA A 19 -5.15 -11.55 -31.91
N SER A 20 -4.39 -10.49 -32.05
CA SER A 20 -3.92 -9.69 -30.92
C SER A 20 -5.19 -9.28 -30.17
N GLU A 21 -5.42 -9.84 -28.98
CA GLU A 21 -6.39 -9.31 -28.04
C GLU A 21 -5.90 -7.91 -27.71
N ALA A 22 -6.42 -6.92 -28.44
CA ALA A 22 -6.30 -5.53 -28.07
C ALA A 22 -6.97 -5.42 -26.69
N GLN A 23 -6.17 -5.27 -25.65
CA GLN A 23 -6.61 -5.06 -24.28
C GLN A 23 -7.62 -3.91 -24.32
N GLN A 24 -8.91 -4.22 -24.14
CA GLN A 24 -10.00 -3.28 -24.25
C GLN A 24 -9.76 -2.21 -23.18
N ARG A 25 -9.33 -1.01 -23.61
CA ARG A 25 -9.07 0.11 -22.69
C ARG A 25 -10.31 0.34 -21.84
N ASN A 26 -10.15 0.28 -20.53
CA ASN A 26 -11.23 0.64 -19.62
C ASN A 26 -11.58 2.12 -19.85
N THR A 27 -12.77 2.39 -20.39
CA THR A 27 -13.23 3.73 -20.75
C THR A 27 -13.43 4.64 -19.55
N ASN A 28 -13.45 4.09 -18.33
CA ASN A 28 -13.59 4.84 -17.08
C ASN A 28 -12.23 5.25 -16.49
N GLN A 29 -11.11 4.80 -17.06
CA GLN A 29 -9.78 5.25 -16.66
C GLN A 29 -9.50 6.65 -17.23
N LEU A 30 -9.01 7.54 -16.37
CA LEU A 30 -8.66 8.92 -16.68
C LEU A 30 -7.15 9.10 -16.52
N ALA A 31 -6.53 9.83 -17.44
CA ALA A 31 -5.12 10.22 -17.31
C ALA A 31 -4.95 11.22 -16.16
N THR A 32 -3.81 11.17 -15.50
CA THR A 32 -3.38 12.18 -14.52
C THR A 32 -2.27 13.06 -15.09
N ASN A 33 -1.78 13.99 -14.30
CA ASN A 33 -0.62 14.81 -14.65
C ASN A 33 0.73 14.09 -14.49
N ILE A 34 0.74 12.86 -13.95
CA ILE A 34 1.95 12.04 -13.79
C ILE A 34 1.94 10.93 -14.86
N PRO A 35 2.97 10.83 -15.73
CA PRO A 35 3.07 9.77 -16.73
C PRO A 35 3.04 8.37 -16.11
N GLY A 36 2.27 7.44 -16.69
CA GLY A 36 2.14 6.07 -16.16
C GLY A 36 1.18 5.91 -14.98
N VAL A 37 0.60 7.01 -14.50
CA VAL A 37 -0.40 7.04 -13.43
C VAL A 37 -1.76 7.41 -14.00
N THR A 38 -2.78 6.62 -13.68
CA THR A 38 -4.17 6.89 -14.06
C THR A 38 -5.07 6.83 -12.83
N THR A 39 -6.25 7.45 -12.95
CA THR A 39 -7.33 7.37 -11.97
C THR A 39 -8.61 6.86 -12.63
N PHE A 40 -9.72 6.80 -11.89
CA PHE A 40 -10.98 6.30 -12.39
C PHE A 40 -12.08 7.35 -12.24
N ALA A 41 -12.93 7.43 -13.24
CA ALA A 41 -14.15 8.23 -13.17
C ALA A 41 -15.06 7.75 -12.02
N ALA A 42 -15.85 8.67 -11.46
CA ALA A 42 -16.88 8.30 -10.51
C ALA A 42 -17.88 7.33 -11.16
N PRO A 43 -18.40 6.35 -10.42
CA PRO A 43 -19.48 5.52 -10.91
C PRO A 43 -20.75 6.37 -11.14
N PRO A 44 -21.71 5.89 -11.98
CA PRO A 44 -22.94 6.59 -12.19
C PRO A 44 -23.76 6.70 -10.89
N GLU A 45 -24.61 7.73 -10.81
CA GLU A 45 -25.52 7.90 -9.68
C GLU A 45 -26.36 6.63 -9.47
N GLY A 46 -26.52 6.23 -8.20
CA GLY A 46 -27.23 5.00 -7.83
C GLY A 46 -26.45 3.70 -8.04
N PHE A 47 -25.13 3.76 -8.33
CA PHE A 47 -24.31 2.57 -8.43
C PHE A 47 -24.28 1.80 -7.10
N ALA A 48 -24.82 0.58 -7.13
CA ALA A 48 -24.96 -0.27 -5.94
C ALA A 48 -23.67 -1.06 -5.68
N VAL A 49 -22.66 -0.42 -5.10
CA VAL A 49 -21.29 -0.96 -4.93
C VAL A 49 -21.26 -2.32 -4.21
N LEU A 50 -22.12 -2.54 -3.20
CA LEU A 50 -22.13 -3.80 -2.44
C LEU A 50 -22.70 -5.00 -3.23
N THR A 51 -23.49 -4.76 -4.27
CA THR A 51 -24.14 -5.81 -5.09
C THR A 51 -23.65 -5.84 -6.54
N ALA A 52 -22.82 -4.89 -6.94
CA ALA A 52 -22.20 -4.86 -8.25
C ALA A 52 -21.35 -6.12 -8.47
N SER A 53 -21.24 -6.60 -9.71
CA SER A 53 -20.30 -7.69 -10.03
C SER A 53 -18.85 -7.24 -9.88
N ASP A 54 -17.91 -8.19 -9.73
CA ASP A 54 -16.49 -7.88 -9.59
C ASP A 54 -15.95 -7.15 -10.85
N ASN A 55 -16.45 -7.48 -12.03
CA ASN A 55 -16.13 -6.76 -13.27
C ASN A 55 -16.64 -5.30 -13.23
N GLN A 56 -17.83 -5.06 -12.69
CA GLN A 56 -18.35 -3.70 -12.53
C GLN A 56 -17.53 -2.90 -11.49
N LEU A 57 -17.13 -3.53 -10.39
CA LEU A 57 -16.24 -2.93 -9.41
C LEU A 57 -14.89 -2.54 -10.05
N ALA A 58 -14.24 -3.48 -10.73
CA ALA A 58 -12.97 -3.26 -11.41
C ALA A 58 -13.05 -2.16 -12.48
N ASN A 59 -14.15 -2.08 -13.23
CA ASN A 59 -14.36 -1.04 -14.26
C ASN A 59 -14.37 0.38 -13.69
N PHE A 60 -14.78 0.55 -12.44
CA PHE A 60 -14.74 1.84 -11.74
C PHE A 60 -13.58 1.93 -10.73
N GLY A 61 -12.61 1.00 -10.81
CA GLY A 61 -11.43 1.01 -9.95
C GLY A 61 -11.72 0.81 -8.47
N PHE A 62 -12.82 0.14 -8.12
CA PHE A 62 -13.02 -0.30 -6.74
C PHE A 62 -12.09 -1.47 -6.42
N PRO A 63 -11.59 -1.57 -5.19
CA PRO A 63 -10.80 -2.69 -4.78
C PRO A 63 -11.59 -4.01 -4.83
N PRO A 64 -10.88 -5.16 -5.01
CA PRO A 64 -11.52 -6.47 -5.01
C PRO A 64 -12.34 -6.69 -3.75
N ARG A 65 -13.56 -7.25 -3.93
CA ARG A 65 -14.44 -7.57 -2.80
C ARG A 65 -13.90 -8.77 -2.03
N PRO A 66 -13.69 -8.65 -0.70
CA PRO A 66 -13.34 -9.79 0.14
C PRO A 66 -14.46 -10.83 0.18
N ASP A 67 -14.10 -12.11 0.30
CA ASP A 67 -15.08 -13.18 0.53
C ASP A 67 -15.72 -13.00 1.91
N ARG A 68 -17.04 -12.78 1.93
CA ARG A 68 -17.78 -12.51 3.16
C ARG A 68 -17.77 -13.69 4.15
N ALA A 69 -17.69 -14.91 3.66
CA ALA A 69 -17.71 -16.11 4.50
C ALA A 69 -16.31 -16.42 5.03
N ALA A 70 -15.27 -16.29 4.18
CA ALA A 70 -13.89 -16.56 4.55
C ALA A 70 -13.27 -15.43 5.40
N SER A 71 -13.70 -14.17 5.18
CA SER A 71 -13.08 -12.98 5.80
C SER A 71 -14.14 -11.96 6.21
N PRO A 72 -15.03 -12.27 7.16
CA PRO A 72 -16.16 -11.42 7.50
C PRO A 72 -15.77 -10.03 8.03
N LYS A 73 -14.69 -9.92 8.78
CA LYS A 73 -14.18 -8.63 9.30
C LYS A 73 -13.66 -7.75 8.16
N GLN A 74 -12.86 -8.32 7.25
CA GLN A 74 -12.34 -7.62 6.08
C GLN A 74 -13.48 -7.17 5.16
N TYR A 75 -14.49 -8.03 4.94
CA TYR A 75 -15.67 -7.65 4.17
C TYR A 75 -16.42 -6.48 4.82
N ALA A 76 -16.57 -6.48 6.15
CA ALA A 76 -17.26 -5.39 6.86
C ALA A 76 -16.53 -4.05 6.71
N SER A 77 -15.21 -4.04 6.87
CA SER A 77 -14.38 -2.85 6.67
C SER A 77 -14.42 -2.37 5.21
N TRP A 78 -14.20 -3.29 4.25
CA TRP A 78 -14.35 -2.98 2.83
C TRP A 78 -15.72 -2.37 2.54
N ALA A 79 -16.80 -2.95 3.03
CA ALA A 79 -18.15 -2.46 2.80
C ALA A 79 -18.38 -1.07 3.41
N LYS A 80 -17.85 -0.80 4.61
CA LYS A 80 -17.87 0.51 5.27
C LYS A 80 -17.18 1.55 4.38
N ALA A 81 -15.94 1.27 3.94
CA ALA A 81 -15.17 2.16 3.07
C ALA A 81 -15.86 2.42 1.71
N MET A 82 -16.46 1.37 1.10
CA MET A 82 -17.20 1.52 -0.15
C MET A 82 -18.44 2.41 0.03
N LEU A 83 -19.16 2.32 1.15
CA LEU A 83 -20.29 3.15 1.47
C LEU A 83 -19.93 4.59 1.86
N ALA A 84 -18.75 4.78 2.46
CA ALA A 84 -18.19 6.10 2.76
C ALA A 84 -17.71 6.83 1.50
N SER A 85 -17.38 6.12 0.43
CA SER A 85 -16.92 6.69 -0.85
C SER A 85 -18.06 7.35 -1.66
N LYS A 86 -18.70 8.38 -1.08
CA LYS A 86 -19.83 9.07 -1.74
C LYS A 86 -19.36 9.99 -2.87
N LYS A 87 -18.16 10.54 -2.75
CA LYS A 87 -17.55 11.39 -3.75
C LYS A 87 -16.22 10.79 -4.21
N ARG A 88 -16.14 10.38 -5.47
CA ARG A 88 -14.89 10.01 -6.11
C ARG A 88 -14.22 11.26 -6.66
N ILE A 89 -13.00 11.57 -6.21
CA ILE A 89 -12.23 12.71 -6.71
C ILE A 89 -11.35 12.33 -7.91
N VAL A 90 -11.09 13.30 -8.77
CA VAL A 90 -9.95 13.26 -9.71
C VAL A 90 -8.77 13.86 -8.95
N PRO A 91 -7.69 13.11 -8.73
CA PRO A 91 -6.61 13.55 -7.87
C PRO A 91 -5.78 14.67 -8.50
N THR A 92 -5.33 15.59 -7.67
CA THR A 92 -4.22 16.51 -7.96
C THR A 92 -2.96 15.90 -7.38
N LEU A 93 -2.03 15.48 -8.23
CA LEU A 93 -0.86 14.72 -7.86
C LEU A 93 0.39 15.59 -7.84
N GLN A 94 1.22 15.40 -6.81
CA GLN A 94 2.51 16.07 -6.66
C GLN A 94 3.59 15.05 -6.28
N GLN A 95 4.58 14.86 -7.14
CA GLN A 95 5.74 14.06 -6.80
C GLN A 95 6.65 14.83 -5.85
N THR A 96 7.18 14.16 -4.84
CA THR A 96 8.07 14.72 -3.82
C THR A 96 9.50 14.21 -3.97
N SER A 97 10.37 14.53 -3.00
CA SER A 97 11.71 13.95 -2.84
C SER A 97 11.81 13.05 -1.61
N ILE A 98 10.67 12.61 -1.07
CA ILE A 98 10.57 11.67 0.03
C ILE A 98 10.46 10.27 -0.54
N PHE A 99 11.05 9.29 0.14
CA PHE A 99 11.03 7.88 -0.29
C PHE A 99 10.65 7.00 0.88
N HIS A 100 9.68 6.13 0.64
CA HIS A 100 9.27 5.06 1.55
C HIS A 100 9.92 3.75 1.06
N GLY A 101 11.17 3.55 1.46
CA GLY A 101 11.99 2.46 0.97
C GLY A 101 11.82 1.15 1.74
N PRO A 102 12.45 0.05 1.27
CA PRO A 102 12.43 -1.24 1.94
C PRO A 102 12.90 -1.18 3.40
N ALA A 103 12.53 -2.20 4.17
CA ALA A 103 12.96 -2.35 5.55
C ALA A 103 14.48 -2.33 5.69
N ARG A 104 15.01 -1.40 6.44
CA ARG A 104 16.44 -1.35 6.79
C ARG A 104 16.67 -2.19 8.04
N LEU A 105 16.75 -3.51 7.87
CA LEU A 105 16.92 -4.44 8.98
C LEU A 105 18.25 -4.22 9.68
N ARG A 106 18.24 -4.33 11.02
CA ARG A 106 19.45 -4.24 11.83
C ARG A 106 20.22 -5.55 11.76
N GLU A 107 21.53 -5.47 11.43
CA GLU A 107 22.43 -6.62 11.45
C GLU A 107 22.75 -7.02 12.90
N GLY A 108 22.76 -8.32 13.18
CA GLY A 108 23.22 -8.87 14.48
C GLY A 108 22.13 -9.01 15.53
N ALA A 109 20.87 -8.76 15.23
CA ALA A 109 19.75 -9.18 16.07
C ALA A 109 19.50 -10.70 15.96
N GLU A 110 20.55 -11.51 15.97
CA GLU A 110 20.45 -12.98 16.16
C GLU A 110 20.11 -13.27 17.63
N SER A 111 18.91 -12.88 18.04
CA SER A 111 18.32 -13.43 19.23
C SER A 111 17.82 -14.84 18.90
N THR A 112 18.23 -15.83 19.64
CA THR A 112 17.77 -17.22 19.54
C THR A 112 16.28 -17.39 19.87
N ASP A 113 15.58 -16.29 20.17
CA ASP A 113 14.15 -16.20 20.51
C ASP A 113 13.45 -15.07 19.73
N VAL A 114 13.77 -14.90 18.40
CA VAL A 114 13.28 -13.75 17.61
C VAL A 114 11.82 -13.92 17.26
N THR A 115 10.96 -13.37 18.08
CA THR A 115 9.53 -13.17 17.77
C THR A 115 9.27 -11.89 16.93
N ALA A 116 10.26 -11.00 16.82
CA ALA A 116 10.16 -9.73 16.09
C ALA A 116 11.40 -9.44 15.23
N LEU A 117 11.21 -8.73 14.13
CA LEU A 117 12.30 -8.12 13.34
C LEU A 117 12.67 -6.76 13.96
N GLU A 118 13.90 -6.32 13.73
CA GLU A 118 14.37 -4.99 14.10
C GLU A 118 14.76 -4.19 12.84
N SER A 119 14.31 -2.96 12.75
CA SER A 119 14.53 -2.10 11.59
C SER A 119 14.94 -0.68 12.02
N TYR A 120 15.63 0.03 11.14
CA TYR A 120 15.94 1.44 11.34
C TYR A 120 14.84 2.39 10.86
N ASN A 121 13.85 1.91 10.10
CA ASN A 121 12.84 2.78 9.48
C ASN A 121 11.39 2.28 9.64
N TRP A 122 11.14 1.01 9.96
CA TRP A 122 9.81 0.42 10.00
C TRP A 122 9.42 -0.08 11.40
N SER A 123 8.15 0.14 11.78
CA SER A 123 7.48 -0.46 12.93
C SER A 123 6.09 -0.92 12.53
N GLY A 124 5.66 -2.11 12.95
CA GLY A 124 4.35 -2.67 12.62
C GLY A 124 4.35 -4.19 12.53
N TYR A 125 3.67 -4.74 11.51
CA TYR A 125 3.60 -6.17 11.25
C TYR A 125 3.91 -6.48 9.80
N VAL A 126 4.68 -7.57 9.60
CA VAL A 126 5.06 -8.07 8.27
C VAL A 126 4.72 -9.55 8.14
N ASN A 127 4.07 -9.95 7.05
CA ASN A 127 3.86 -11.34 6.69
C ASN A 127 4.87 -11.76 5.62
N LEU A 128 5.71 -12.73 5.94
CA LEU A 128 6.81 -13.21 5.08
C LEU A 128 6.47 -14.52 4.36
N ASN A 129 5.22 -14.96 4.41
CA ASN A 129 4.79 -16.23 3.83
C ASN A 129 4.34 -16.12 2.37
N GLY A 130 4.89 -15.16 1.62
CA GLY A 130 4.64 -15.00 0.19
C GLY A 130 5.45 -15.95 -0.68
N ALA A 131 5.44 -15.71 -1.98
CA ALA A 131 6.17 -16.51 -2.96
C ALA A 131 7.61 -16.02 -3.13
N THR A 132 8.52 -16.92 -3.52
CA THR A 132 9.89 -16.53 -3.91
C THR A 132 9.96 -15.90 -5.31
N ARG A 133 8.86 -15.93 -6.06
CA ARG A 133 8.67 -15.29 -7.36
C ARG A 133 7.17 -15.08 -7.60
N PHE A 134 6.83 -14.06 -8.36
CA PHE A 134 5.43 -13.73 -8.65
C PHE A 134 4.66 -14.95 -9.20
N GLY A 135 3.51 -15.25 -8.56
CA GLY A 135 2.67 -16.41 -8.86
C GLY A 135 1.47 -16.54 -7.92
N SER A 136 0.85 -17.72 -7.89
CA SER A 136 -0.38 -17.97 -7.11
C SER A 136 -0.23 -17.75 -5.60
N SER A 137 0.97 -17.95 -5.05
CA SER A 137 1.24 -17.72 -3.62
C SER A 137 1.70 -16.30 -3.28
N SER A 138 1.92 -15.45 -4.31
CA SER A 138 2.28 -14.04 -4.10
C SER A 138 1.14 -13.29 -3.43
N PHE A 139 1.48 -12.32 -2.60
CA PHE A 139 0.51 -11.39 -2.05
C PHE A 139 -0.14 -10.57 -3.17
N SER A 140 -1.46 -10.44 -3.11
CA SER A 140 -2.26 -9.77 -4.15
C SER A 140 -2.99 -8.53 -3.66
N GLY A 141 -3.15 -8.38 -2.35
CA GLY A 141 -3.81 -7.21 -1.77
C GLY A 141 -3.66 -7.14 -0.28
N ILE A 142 -3.63 -5.93 0.25
CA ILE A 142 -3.54 -5.63 1.68
C ILE A 142 -4.28 -4.34 1.98
N ALA A 143 -4.98 -4.29 3.12
CA ALA A 143 -5.80 -3.16 3.53
C ALA A 143 -5.79 -2.95 5.03
N THR A 144 -6.12 -1.73 5.45
CA THR A 144 -6.36 -1.37 6.85
C THR A 144 -7.25 -0.13 6.94
N GLU A 145 -7.87 0.08 8.11
CA GLU A 145 -8.35 1.38 8.55
C GLU A 145 -7.33 1.95 9.55
N VAL A 146 -6.92 3.19 9.38
CA VAL A 146 -6.07 3.93 10.33
C VAL A 146 -6.80 5.17 10.81
N VAL A 147 -6.54 5.58 12.04
CA VAL A 147 -6.97 6.90 12.55
C VAL A 147 -5.79 7.83 12.45
N VAL A 148 -5.95 8.92 11.69
CA VAL A 148 -4.88 9.91 11.47
C VAL A 148 -4.41 10.46 12.82
N PRO A 149 -3.14 10.25 13.22
CA PRO A 149 -2.65 10.72 14.52
C PRO A 149 -2.42 12.23 14.53
N THR A 150 -2.26 12.78 15.72
CA THR A 150 -1.77 14.16 15.87
C THR A 150 -0.25 14.14 15.81
N ALA A 151 0.33 14.78 14.80
CA ALA A 151 1.77 14.95 14.67
C ALA A 151 2.31 15.92 15.74
N ILE A 152 3.38 15.53 16.40
CA ILE A 152 4.05 16.29 17.48
C ILE A 152 5.55 16.28 17.18
N GLU A 153 6.26 17.37 17.48
CA GLU A 153 7.72 17.41 17.39
C GLU A 153 8.36 16.26 18.18
N ALA A 154 9.34 15.60 17.58
CA ALA A 154 10.00 14.42 18.15
C ALA A 154 10.54 14.62 19.56
N PHE A 155 11.04 15.83 19.86
CA PHE A 155 11.63 16.18 21.16
C PHE A 155 10.77 17.16 21.95
N GLY A 156 9.50 17.36 21.57
CA GLY A 156 8.57 18.26 22.24
C GLY A 156 8.90 19.74 22.12
N VAL A 157 9.87 20.10 21.28
CA VAL A 157 10.29 21.48 21.03
C VAL A 157 10.44 21.73 19.55
N CYS A 158 10.04 22.92 19.10
CA CYS A 158 10.24 23.33 17.73
C CYS A 158 11.74 23.42 17.43
N SER A 159 12.27 22.48 16.66
CA SER A 159 13.65 22.44 16.20
C SER A 159 13.77 22.98 14.77
N ALA A 160 14.98 23.25 14.30
CA ALA A 160 15.20 23.74 12.93
C ALA A 160 15.00 22.68 11.85
N SER A 161 14.77 21.41 12.22
CA SER A 161 14.50 20.30 11.33
C SER A 161 13.03 19.92 11.33
N ALA A 162 12.55 19.38 10.23
CA ALA A 162 11.25 18.72 10.19
C ALA A 162 11.38 17.28 10.67
N ASP A 163 10.37 16.80 11.36
CA ASP A 163 10.19 15.42 11.75
C ASP A 163 9.12 14.79 10.84
N TYR A 164 9.31 13.54 10.44
CA TYR A 164 8.48 12.87 9.46
C TYR A 164 7.98 11.55 10.00
N ALA A 165 6.73 11.22 9.72
CA ALA A 165 6.20 9.88 9.94
C ALA A 165 5.10 9.58 8.92
N SER A 166 4.98 8.31 8.58
CA SER A 166 3.98 7.83 7.65
C SER A 166 3.42 6.48 8.09
N SER A 167 2.12 6.27 7.88
CA SER A 167 1.46 5.00 8.11
C SER A 167 0.86 4.47 6.83
N TRP A 168 1.17 3.21 6.49
CA TRP A 168 0.85 2.67 5.19
C TRP A 168 0.67 1.14 5.17
N VAL A 169 0.18 0.65 4.07
CA VAL A 169 0.14 -0.78 3.72
C VAL A 169 0.91 -1.01 2.43
N GLY A 170 1.62 -2.14 2.34
CA GLY A 170 2.47 -2.44 1.20
C GLY A 170 2.61 -3.91 0.86
N ILE A 171 3.14 -4.18 -0.32
CA ILE A 171 3.52 -5.50 -0.82
C ILE A 171 4.96 -5.41 -1.30
N ASP A 172 5.80 -6.36 -0.87
CA ASP A 172 7.26 -6.42 -1.00
C ASP A 172 8.00 -5.42 -0.07
N GLY A 173 9.34 -5.44 -0.04
CA GLY A 173 10.16 -4.50 0.72
C GLY A 173 10.90 -5.08 1.92
N VAL A 174 10.57 -6.31 2.41
CA VAL A 174 11.40 -6.99 3.41
C VAL A 174 12.40 -7.93 2.75
N LEU A 175 11.95 -8.67 1.74
CA LEU A 175 12.73 -9.67 1.01
C LEU A 175 12.94 -9.29 -0.47
N ALA A 176 12.51 -8.10 -0.87
CA ALA A 176 12.64 -7.53 -2.21
C ALA A 176 13.05 -6.06 -2.12
N ASP A 177 13.65 -5.54 -3.19
CA ASP A 177 14.17 -4.18 -3.24
C ASP A 177 13.12 -3.15 -3.72
N ASP A 178 11.88 -3.56 -3.95
CA ASP A 178 10.76 -2.70 -4.32
C ASP A 178 9.60 -2.83 -3.33
N VAL A 179 8.75 -1.82 -3.28
CA VAL A 179 7.53 -1.79 -2.46
C VAL A 179 6.41 -1.13 -3.25
N LEU A 180 5.29 -1.84 -3.43
CA LEU A 180 4.02 -1.28 -3.88
C LEU A 180 3.22 -0.85 -2.66
N GLN A 181 3.00 0.45 -2.43
CA GLN A 181 2.47 0.94 -1.18
C GLN A 181 1.60 2.21 -1.32
N ALA A 182 0.78 2.45 -0.30
CA ALA A 182 0.01 3.68 -0.15
C ALA A 182 -0.32 3.92 1.33
N GLY A 183 -0.45 5.18 1.71
CA GLY A 183 -0.69 5.56 3.09
C GLY A 183 -1.01 7.02 3.31
N ILE A 184 -0.78 7.43 4.54
CA ILE A 184 -0.91 8.80 5.02
C ILE A 184 0.41 9.24 5.64
N GLU A 185 0.80 10.45 5.42
CA GLU A 185 1.94 11.10 6.05
C GLU A 185 1.47 12.14 7.06
N PHE A 186 2.20 12.27 8.18
CA PHE A 186 1.91 13.19 9.27
C PHE A 186 3.22 13.73 9.85
N ASP A 187 3.55 14.95 9.45
CA ASP A 187 4.83 15.59 9.74
C ASP A 187 4.68 16.72 10.74
N ALA A 188 5.70 16.93 11.55
CA ALA A 188 5.87 18.11 12.40
C ALA A 188 7.02 18.96 11.87
N VAL A 189 6.73 20.21 11.50
CA VAL A 189 7.70 21.12 10.88
C VAL A 189 7.82 22.39 11.73
N CYS A 190 9.03 22.70 12.14
CA CYS A 190 9.31 23.95 12.84
C CYS A 190 9.50 25.10 11.85
N PHE A 191 8.65 26.11 11.95
CA PHE A 191 8.76 27.34 11.16
C PHE A 191 8.69 28.57 12.08
N ASP A 192 9.73 29.39 12.07
CA ASP A 192 9.85 30.60 12.90
C ASP A 192 9.54 30.38 14.40
N GLY A 193 9.98 29.23 14.95
CA GLY A 193 9.76 28.88 16.36
C GLY A 193 8.35 28.38 16.68
N VAL A 194 7.54 28.10 15.66
CA VAL A 194 6.19 27.53 15.80
C VAL A 194 6.12 26.20 15.06
N THR A 195 5.62 25.17 15.71
CA THR A 195 5.34 23.89 15.06
C THR A 195 4.13 24.02 14.14
N ALA A 196 4.33 23.68 12.85
CA ALA A 196 3.26 23.44 11.90
C ALA A 196 3.17 21.92 11.65
N THR A 197 1.96 21.40 11.46
CA THR A 197 1.74 20.01 11.11
C THR A 197 1.28 19.89 9.65
N LEU A 198 1.85 18.94 8.93
CA LEU A 198 1.52 18.66 7.55
C LEU A 198 0.99 17.24 7.44
N TYR A 199 -0.10 17.08 6.71
CA TYR A 199 -0.73 15.79 6.48
C TYR A 199 -0.97 15.61 5.00
N SER A 200 -0.68 14.42 4.46
CA SER A 200 -0.99 14.10 3.07
C SER A 200 -1.24 12.60 2.84
N PRO A 201 -2.31 12.24 2.13
CA PRO A 201 -2.45 10.91 1.58
C PRO A 201 -1.47 10.77 0.40
N TRP A 202 -0.88 9.58 0.24
CA TRP A 202 0.12 9.34 -0.78
C TRP A 202 0.09 7.89 -1.30
N PHE A 203 0.82 7.66 -2.40
CA PHE A 203 1.14 6.33 -2.93
C PHE A 203 2.55 6.35 -3.53
N GLU A 204 3.16 5.17 -3.59
CA GLU A 204 4.50 5.01 -4.14
C GLU A 204 4.68 3.58 -4.68
N TRP A 205 5.49 3.44 -5.70
CA TRP A 205 6.14 2.19 -6.04
C TRP A 205 7.64 2.45 -6.01
N TYR A 206 8.28 2.09 -4.89
CA TYR A 206 9.72 2.25 -4.75
C TYR A 206 10.45 1.45 -5.85
N PRO A 207 11.55 1.96 -6.47
CA PRO A 207 12.36 3.13 -6.09
C PRO A 207 11.94 4.49 -6.70
N SER A 208 10.72 4.67 -7.20
CA SER A 208 10.23 6.04 -7.42
C SER A 208 9.98 6.71 -6.07
N SER A 209 9.96 8.05 -6.03
CA SER A 209 9.60 8.78 -4.83
C SER A 209 8.08 8.86 -4.65
N GLU A 210 7.66 9.18 -3.45
CA GLU A 210 6.28 9.46 -3.05
C GLU A 210 5.56 10.40 -4.02
N ILE A 211 4.27 10.09 -4.25
CA ILE A 211 3.35 10.97 -4.97
C ILE A 211 2.18 11.31 -4.04
N ARG A 212 2.10 12.55 -3.61
CA ARG A 212 1.03 13.10 -2.77
C ARG A 212 -0.25 13.35 -3.54
N ILE A 213 -1.38 13.14 -2.86
CA ILE A 213 -2.73 13.42 -3.36
C ILE A 213 -3.23 14.69 -2.66
N SER A 214 -2.91 15.87 -3.20
CA SER A 214 -3.06 17.14 -2.50
C SER A 214 -4.52 17.62 -2.33
N ASN A 215 -5.48 17.00 -2.99
CA ASN A 215 -6.89 17.36 -2.92
C ASN A 215 -7.80 16.29 -2.29
N LEU A 216 -7.25 15.24 -1.68
CA LEU A 216 -8.00 14.34 -0.79
C LEU A 216 -7.87 14.89 0.64
N PRO A 217 -8.97 15.30 1.29
CA PRO A 217 -8.93 15.89 2.62
C PRO A 217 -8.29 14.95 3.64
N ILE A 218 -7.54 15.50 4.61
CA ILE A 218 -6.97 14.76 5.72
C ILE A 218 -6.78 15.70 6.92
N ALA A 219 -7.17 15.23 8.12
CA ALA A 219 -6.97 15.93 9.38
C ALA A 219 -6.76 14.92 10.52
N PRO A 220 -6.09 15.30 11.62
CA PRO A 220 -6.01 14.47 12.81
C PRO A 220 -7.38 14.01 13.29
N GLY A 221 -7.49 12.71 13.59
CA GLY A 221 -8.74 12.07 14.03
C GLY A 221 -9.63 11.58 12.90
N ASP A 222 -9.28 11.81 11.64
CA ASP A 222 -10.00 11.20 10.51
C ASP A 222 -9.77 9.69 10.45
N ASP A 223 -10.83 8.93 10.14
CA ASP A 223 -10.76 7.53 9.78
C ASP A 223 -10.40 7.40 8.30
N TYR A 224 -9.28 6.76 8.02
CA TYR A 224 -8.79 6.51 6.67
C TYR A 224 -8.78 5.01 6.37
N TYR A 225 -9.46 4.60 5.29
CA TYR A 225 -9.27 3.29 4.71
C TYR A 225 -8.22 3.36 3.60
N VAL A 226 -7.22 2.50 3.70
CA VAL A 226 -6.15 2.37 2.70
C VAL A 226 -6.06 0.93 2.24
N GLN A 227 -6.00 0.73 0.92
CA GLN A 227 -5.79 -0.58 0.31
C GLN A 227 -4.87 -0.45 -0.89
N VAL A 228 -3.88 -1.35 -0.99
CA VAL A 228 -3.14 -1.60 -2.23
C VAL A 228 -3.43 -3.01 -2.72
N TRP A 229 -3.43 -3.18 -4.05
CA TRP A 229 -3.53 -4.49 -4.68
C TRP A 229 -2.83 -4.50 -6.03
N ASN A 230 -2.55 -5.68 -6.54
CA ASN A 230 -1.97 -5.88 -7.86
C ASN A 230 -2.81 -6.87 -8.69
N THR A 231 -2.77 -6.72 -10.00
CA THR A 231 -3.37 -7.65 -10.96
C THR A 231 -2.31 -8.39 -11.77
N SER A 232 -1.07 -7.92 -11.71
CA SER A 232 0.11 -8.55 -12.28
C SER A 232 1.36 -8.06 -11.55
N ALA A 233 2.51 -8.61 -11.87
CA ALA A 233 3.79 -8.16 -11.32
C ALA A 233 4.16 -6.71 -11.69
N THR A 234 3.45 -6.11 -12.64
CA THR A 234 3.75 -4.77 -13.17
C THR A 234 2.54 -3.84 -13.23
N GLN A 235 1.46 -4.19 -12.51
CA GLN A 235 0.27 -3.35 -12.43
C GLN A 235 -0.23 -3.30 -10.99
N GLY A 236 -0.08 -2.14 -10.38
CA GLY A 236 -0.51 -1.85 -9.01
C GLY A 236 -1.67 -0.85 -8.97
N TYR A 237 -2.36 -0.88 -7.83
CA TYR A 237 -3.46 0.02 -7.53
C TYR A 237 -3.39 0.44 -6.07
N ALA A 238 -3.84 1.67 -5.81
CA ALA A 238 -4.08 2.18 -4.47
C ALA A 238 -5.50 2.76 -4.39
N TYR A 239 -6.20 2.50 -3.30
CA TYR A 239 -7.51 3.06 -2.97
C TYR A 239 -7.45 3.69 -1.59
N LEU A 240 -7.75 4.97 -1.52
CA LEU A 240 -7.75 5.73 -0.28
C LEU A 240 -9.11 6.40 -0.10
N VAL A 241 -9.66 6.30 1.10
CA VAL A 241 -10.93 6.92 1.49
C VAL A 241 -10.75 7.65 2.81
N ASN A 242 -11.04 8.96 2.83
CA ASN A 242 -11.34 9.63 4.07
C ASN A 242 -12.83 9.39 4.39
N GLU A 243 -13.10 8.56 5.40
CA GLU A 243 -14.46 8.17 5.74
C GLU A 243 -15.25 9.30 6.40
N ASN A 244 -14.60 10.25 7.07
CA ASN A 244 -15.22 11.43 7.66
C ASN A 244 -15.64 12.44 6.59
N ALA A 245 -14.78 12.67 5.60
CA ALA A 245 -15.09 13.54 4.47
C ALA A 245 -16.00 12.88 3.42
N ASN A 246 -16.15 11.55 3.43
CA ASN A 246 -16.84 10.75 2.42
C ASN A 246 -16.25 10.92 1.02
N GLU A 247 -14.95 11.12 0.91
CA GLU A 247 -14.21 11.30 -0.33
C GLU A 247 -13.21 10.17 -0.56
N ALA A 248 -13.10 9.71 -1.81
CA ALA A 248 -12.23 8.61 -2.17
C ALA A 248 -11.52 8.84 -3.50
N VAL A 249 -10.39 8.16 -3.66
CA VAL A 249 -9.63 8.10 -4.91
C VAL A 249 -9.17 6.69 -5.19
N THR A 250 -9.09 6.33 -6.47
CA THR A 250 -8.35 5.15 -6.94
C THR A 250 -7.24 5.59 -7.85
N ILE A 251 -6.05 5.10 -7.60
CA ILE A 251 -4.87 5.27 -8.44
C ILE A 251 -4.51 3.91 -9.05
N SER A 252 -4.18 3.91 -10.33
CA SER A 252 -3.59 2.77 -11.04
C SER A 252 -2.24 3.20 -11.58
N PHE A 253 -1.19 2.44 -11.30
CA PHE A 253 0.18 2.82 -11.64
C PHE A 253 1.07 1.61 -11.88
N ASN A 254 2.13 1.84 -12.65
CA ASN A 254 3.10 0.83 -13.02
C ASN A 254 4.40 1.03 -12.21
N PRO A 255 5.20 -0.03 -12.02
CA PRO A 255 6.50 0.11 -11.37
C PRO A 255 7.46 0.95 -12.22
N PRO A 256 8.50 1.51 -11.62
CA PRO A 256 9.64 2.06 -12.32
C PRO A 256 10.27 1.05 -13.27
N SER A 257 10.94 1.54 -14.32
CA SER A 257 11.59 0.67 -15.30
C SER A 257 12.60 -0.30 -14.64
N GLY A 258 12.49 -1.57 -14.96
CA GLY A 258 13.35 -2.62 -14.39
C GLY A 258 12.84 -3.24 -13.10
N THR A 259 11.77 -2.71 -12.52
CA THR A 259 11.15 -3.17 -11.27
C THR A 259 9.90 -4.03 -11.54
N LYS A 260 9.62 -4.97 -10.68
CA LYS A 260 8.40 -5.79 -10.71
C LYS A 260 8.19 -6.48 -9.36
N LEU A 261 6.95 -6.64 -8.95
CA LEU A 261 6.60 -7.37 -7.74
C LEU A 261 7.06 -8.83 -7.78
N VAL A 262 7.50 -9.29 -6.63
CA VAL A 262 7.65 -10.70 -6.27
C VAL A 262 6.42 -11.16 -5.48
N GLY A 263 5.89 -10.31 -4.60
CA GLY A 263 4.80 -10.60 -3.69
C GLY A 263 5.23 -11.56 -2.58
N ASN A 264 6.44 -11.36 -2.03
CA ASN A 264 7.05 -12.24 -1.04
C ASN A 264 6.85 -11.75 0.40
N SER A 265 6.57 -10.48 0.60
CA SER A 265 6.13 -9.89 1.86
C SER A 265 4.90 -9.00 1.67
N ALA A 266 4.18 -8.77 2.76
CA ALA A 266 3.10 -7.79 2.83
C ALA A 266 3.00 -7.26 4.27
N GLU A 267 2.78 -5.94 4.42
CA GLU A 267 3.02 -5.26 5.67
C GLU A 267 2.04 -4.11 5.96
N TRP A 268 1.85 -3.87 7.26
CA TRP A 268 1.19 -2.71 7.85
C TRP A 268 2.22 -1.97 8.70
N ILE A 269 2.60 -0.79 8.30
CA ILE A 269 3.78 -0.11 8.82
C ILE A 269 3.50 1.33 9.23
N THR A 270 4.12 1.75 10.34
CA THR A 270 4.47 3.14 10.63
C THR A 270 5.97 3.29 10.36
N GLU A 271 6.34 4.30 9.60
CA GLU A 271 7.69 4.51 9.08
C GLU A 271 8.19 5.92 9.36
N ARG A 272 9.51 6.06 9.53
CA ARG A 272 10.24 7.29 9.26
C ARG A 272 10.85 7.19 7.85
N PRO A 273 10.37 8.00 6.90
CA PRO A 273 10.79 7.90 5.50
C PRO A 273 12.22 8.38 5.28
N ASP A 274 12.75 8.11 4.10
CA ASP A 274 14.02 8.68 3.65
C ASP A 274 13.81 10.11 3.13
N VAL A 275 14.48 11.04 3.77
CA VAL A 275 14.57 12.45 3.35
C VAL A 275 16.03 12.78 3.13
N ASN A 276 16.38 13.26 1.93
CA ASN A 276 17.76 13.55 1.54
C ASN A 276 18.72 12.34 1.65
N GLY A 277 18.23 11.12 1.46
CA GLY A 277 19.04 9.89 1.43
C GLY A 277 19.34 9.27 2.79
N ALA A 278 18.65 9.69 3.85
CA ALA A 278 18.75 9.12 5.19
C ALA A 278 17.36 9.02 5.83
N PRO A 279 17.14 8.06 6.76
CA PRO A 279 15.94 8.04 7.57
C PRO A 279 15.76 9.36 8.33
N ALA A 280 14.58 9.96 8.21
CA ALA A 280 14.24 11.20 8.90
C ALA A 280 14.17 11.01 10.42
N THR A 281 14.14 12.11 11.19
CA THR A 281 13.69 12.05 12.58
C THR A 281 12.23 11.64 12.59
N LEU A 282 11.86 10.69 13.44
CA LEU A 282 10.48 10.22 13.56
C LEU A 282 9.63 11.28 14.25
N THR A 283 8.54 11.71 13.62
CA THR A 283 7.49 12.50 14.27
C THR A 283 6.92 11.74 15.46
N ASN A 284 6.78 12.38 16.62
CA ASN A 284 6.05 11.79 17.74
C ASN A 284 4.54 11.81 17.43
N TYR A 285 3.88 10.66 17.60
CA TYR A 285 2.45 10.47 17.34
C TYR A 285 1.71 9.77 18.48
N ILE A 286 2.41 9.50 19.58
CA ILE A 286 1.94 8.83 20.80
C ILE A 286 1.52 7.39 20.49
N ALA A 287 0.39 7.21 19.82
CA ALA A 287 -0.10 5.91 19.36
C ALA A 287 -1.07 6.08 18.19
N GLU A 288 -1.01 5.15 17.26
CA GLU A 288 -1.87 5.11 16.10
C GLU A 288 -2.52 3.73 15.96
N PRO A 289 -3.85 3.66 15.94
CA PRO A 289 -4.55 2.38 15.77
C PRO A 289 -4.68 2.01 14.29
N PHE A 290 -4.35 0.74 13.99
CA PHE A 290 -4.65 0.04 12.76
C PHE A 290 -5.79 -0.93 13.02
N TRP A 291 -6.90 -0.77 12.31
CA TRP A 291 -8.10 -1.59 12.44
C TRP A 291 -8.38 -2.38 11.18
N ALA A 292 -9.08 -3.51 11.33
CA ALA A 292 -9.46 -4.37 10.21
C ALA A 292 -8.30 -4.69 9.24
N ALA A 293 -7.09 -4.70 9.76
CA ALA A 293 -5.86 -4.97 9.05
C ALA A 293 -5.88 -6.40 8.49
N CYS A 294 -5.85 -6.54 7.18
CA CYS A 294 -6.07 -7.81 6.51
C CYS A 294 -5.44 -7.81 5.12
N GLY A 295 -4.93 -8.96 4.70
CA GLY A 295 -4.35 -9.13 3.38
C GLY A 295 -4.75 -10.46 2.75
N VAL A 296 -4.50 -10.59 1.45
CA VAL A 296 -4.83 -11.76 0.64
C VAL A 296 -3.75 -12.06 -0.37
N ALA A 297 -3.49 -13.33 -0.64
CA ALA A 297 -2.65 -13.81 -1.73
C ALA A 297 -3.50 -14.20 -2.95
N HIS A 298 -2.88 -14.32 -4.13
CA HIS A 298 -3.58 -14.70 -5.38
C HIS A 298 -4.30 -16.05 -5.33
N ASN A 299 -3.90 -16.96 -4.43
CA ASN A 299 -4.57 -18.25 -4.20
C ASN A 299 -5.74 -18.14 -3.19
N GLY A 300 -6.10 -16.96 -2.73
CA GLY A 300 -7.18 -16.72 -1.76
C GLY A 300 -6.78 -16.91 -0.29
N ARG A 301 -5.51 -17.21 0.03
CA ARG A 301 -5.05 -17.28 1.43
C ARG A 301 -5.12 -15.89 2.06
N VAL A 302 -5.83 -15.80 3.16
CA VAL A 302 -5.99 -14.58 3.97
C VAL A 302 -4.96 -14.57 5.10
N PHE A 303 -4.52 -13.39 5.50
CA PHE A 303 -3.60 -13.18 6.61
C PHE A 303 -3.89 -11.82 7.29
N ASP A 304 -3.42 -11.66 8.50
CA ASP A 304 -3.62 -10.49 9.36
C ASP A 304 -2.39 -10.26 10.27
N PRO A 305 -2.32 -9.18 11.05
CA PRO A 305 -1.24 -8.95 12.01
C PRO A 305 -1.03 -10.08 13.00
N GLY A 306 -2.11 -10.73 13.48
CA GLY A 306 -2.03 -11.85 14.44
C GLY A 306 -1.34 -13.09 13.88
N SER A 307 -1.31 -13.23 12.55
CA SER A 307 -0.61 -14.30 11.82
C SER A 307 0.72 -13.82 11.19
N SER A 308 1.19 -12.66 11.57
CA SER A 308 2.35 -11.98 11.00
C SER A 308 3.43 -11.71 12.06
N GLN A 309 4.63 -11.36 11.63
CA GLN A 309 5.76 -11.08 12.52
C GLN A 309 5.79 -9.58 12.84
N ALA A 310 6.00 -9.24 14.11
CA ALA A 310 6.23 -7.85 14.50
C ALA A 310 7.56 -7.35 13.97
N ILE A 311 7.63 -6.04 13.65
CA ILE A 311 8.85 -5.32 13.34
C ILE A 311 8.92 -4.09 14.22
N LEU A 312 10.09 -3.86 14.85
CA LEU A 312 10.34 -2.80 15.81
C LEU A 312 11.29 -1.78 15.19
N MET A 313 11.06 -0.50 15.45
CA MET A 313 11.90 0.57 14.91
C MET A 313 12.92 1.05 15.95
N PHE A 314 14.17 1.17 15.52
CA PHE A 314 15.28 1.64 16.34
C PHE A 314 15.97 2.84 15.72
N ASP A 315 16.55 3.69 16.56
CA ASP A 315 17.48 4.73 16.12
C ASP A 315 18.89 4.16 15.86
N ASN A 316 19.80 5.00 15.37
CA ASN A 316 21.20 4.60 15.10
C ASN A 316 22.00 4.36 16.38
N ASN A 317 21.51 4.73 17.56
CA ASN A 317 22.13 4.49 18.86
C ASN A 317 21.66 3.17 19.48
N GLY A 318 20.68 2.51 18.86
CA GLY A 318 20.09 1.27 19.36
C GLY A 318 18.95 1.47 20.35
N ASN A 319 18.39 2.66 20.45
CA ASN A 319 17.18 2.89 21.23
C ASN A 319 15.95 2.50 20.37
N GLU A 320 15.01 1.77 20.96
CA GLU A 320 13.70 1.54 20.36
C GLU A 320 12.93 2.86 20.33
N ILE A 321 12.44 3.25 19.14
CA ILE A 321 11.72 4.51 18.93
C ILE A 321 10.26 4.29 18.50
N SER A 322 9.88 3.10 18.04
CA SER A 322 8.51 2.70 17.77
C SER A 322 8.32 1.19 17.81
N TYR A 323 7.17 0.74 18.30
CA TYR A 323 6.83 -0.67 18.41
C TYR A 323 5.32 -0.92 18.26
N PRO A 324 4.90 -2.08 17.70
CA PRO A 324 3.50 -2.44 17.60
C PRO A 324 3.03 -3.26 18.81
N THR A 325 1.75 -3.10 19.17
CA THR A 325 1.07 -3.94 20.18
C THR A 325 -0.24 -4.47 19.63
N LEU A 326 -0.40 -5.80 19.55
CA LEU A 326 -1.64 -6.41 19.10
C LEU A 326 -2.80 -6.06 20.04
N LEU A 327 -3.94 -5.68 19.45
CA LEU A 327 -5.24 -5.53 20.09
C LEU A 327 -6.18 -6.70 19.77
N GLY A 328 -5.79 -7.54 18.82
CA GLY A 328 -6.52 -8.70 18.31
C GLY A 328 -5.92 -9.13 16.97
N ASP A 329 -6.42 -10.21 16.37
CA ASP A 329 -5.81 -10.77 15.16
C ASP A 329 -5.66 -9.75 14.01
N SER A 330 -6.67 -8.88 13.85
CA SER A 330 -6.73 -7.90 12.76
C SER A 330 -6.66 -6.44 13.24
N ALA A 331 -6.05 -6.19 14.40
CA ALA A 331 -5.90 -4.84 14.94
C ALA A 331 -4.66 -4.71 15.81
N PHE A 332 -3.97 -3.56 15.73
CA PHE A 332 -2.84 -3.23 16.59
C PHE A 332 -2.71 -1.72 16.80
N LEU A 333 -1.92 -1.35 17.80
CA LEU A 333 -1.43 0.02 17.98
C LEU A 333 0.03 0.07 17.51
N ALA A 334 0.37 1.00 16.66
CA ALA A 334 1.74 1.49 16.53
C ALA A 334 1.95 2.54 17.61
N GLN A 335 3.02 2.43 18.39
CA GLN A 335 3.30 3.27 19.53
C GLN A 335 4.66 3.95 19.38
N ASP A 336 4.72 5.26 19.65
CA ASP A 336 5.96 5.98 19.77
C ASP A 336 6.59 5.67 21.14
N ALA A 337 7.82 5.21 21.14
CA ALA A 337 8.57 4.93 22.37
C ALA A 337 9.22 6.19 22.97
N ASN A 338 9.30 7.29 22.22
CA ASN A 338 9.91 8.55 22.66
C ASN A 338 9.00 9.41 23.54
N THR A 339 7.93 8.85 24.10
CA THR A 339 6.96 9.60 24.93
C THR A 339 7.55 10.22 26.21
N ALA A 340 8.85 10.07 26.46
CA ALA A 340 9.53 10.49 27.69
C ALA A 340 10.78 11.34 27.45
N GLN A 341 10.92 12.01 26.32
CA GLN A 341 12.07 12.91 26.11
C GLN A 341 11.70 14.36 26.11
#